data_78fc0b80787d7a942ec79abbf6d7b7df
#
_entry.id   78fc0b80787d7a942ec79abbf6d7b7df
#
_cell.length_a   1.000
_cell.length_b   1.000
_cell.length_c   1.000
_cell.angle_alpha   90.00
_cell.angle_beta   90.00
_cell.angle_gamma   90.00
#
_symmetry.space_group_name_H-M   'P 1'
#
loop_
_entity.id
_entity.type
_entity.pdbx_description
1 polymer ?
#
loop_
_entity_poly.entity_id
_entity_poly.type
_entity_poly.pdbx_seq_one_letter_code
_entity_poly.pdbx_strand_id
1 'polypeptide(L)'
;MGKNTIRLTMAQALVKYLCNQYILINDKKEQLYAGVFGIFGHGNVTCLAEALEQVKDTLPTWRGQNEQSMALAGIAYSKSKLRQQIMVATSSIGPGATNMLTASALAHANRLPLLIISGDVFANRRPDPVLQQLEHFNNPTITANDAFKAV
;
A
#
# COMPACT_ATOMS: atom_id res chain seq x y z
N MET A 1 30.00 -0.29 -21.08
CA MET A 1 29.27 -1.12 -20.09
C MET A 1 27.79 -0.97 -20.36
N GLY A 2 27.13 -1.99 -20.92
CA GLY A 2 25.69 -1.96 -21.13
C GLY A 2 24.98 -1.86 -19.78
N LYS A 3 24.08 -0.88 -19.63
CA LYS A 3 23.21 -0.81 -18.45
C LYS A 3 22.32 -2.05 -18.47
N ASN A 4 22.48 -2.95 -17.50
CA ASN A 4 21.54 -4.04 -17.30
C ASN A 4 20.17 -3.43 -16.92
N THR A 5 19.28 -3.34 -17.90
CA THR A 5 17.92 -2.88 -17.71
C THR A 5 16.98 -4.08 -17.63
N ILE A 6 15.98 -3.98 -16.77
CA ILE A 6 14.89 -4.97 -16.66
C ILE A 6 13.56 -4.27 -16.99
N ARG A 7 12.71 -4.93 -17.77
CA ARG A 7 11.36 -4.47 -18.03
C ARG A 7 10.41 -5.05 -16.98
N LEU A 8 9.68 -4.18 -16.29
CA LEU A 8 8.75 -4.53 -15.22
C LEU A 8 7.42 -3.78 -15.42
N THR A 9 6.34 -4.35 -14.91
CA THR A 9 5.13 -3.57 -14.65
C THR A 9 5.37 -2.63 -13.46
N MET A 10 4.53 -1.60 -13.29
CA MET A 10 4.61 -0.71 -12.12
C MET A 10 4.50 -1.49 -10.81
N ALA A 11 3.57 -2.45 -10.72
CA ALA A 11 3.39 -3.28 -9.54
C ALA A 11 4.64 -4.13 -9.22
N GLN A 12 5.24 -4.75 -10.23
CA GLN A 12 6.48 -5.51 -10.07
C GLN A 12 7.65 -4.62 -9.61
N ALA A 13 7.75 -3.40 -10.16
CA ALA A 13 8.78 -2.45 -9.76
C ALA A 13 8.60 -2.02 -8.29
N LEU A 14 7.36 -1.67 -7.90
CA LEU A 14 7.01 -1.30 -6.54
C LEU A 14 7.33 -2.44 -5.55
N VAL A 15 6.88 -3.65 -5.82
CA VAL A 15 7.10 -4.80 -4.95
C VAL A 15 8.59 -5.12 -4.81
N LYS A 16 9.35 -5.09 -5.92
CA LYS A 16 10.81 -5.23 -5.87
C LYS A 16 11.49 -4.13 -5.05
N TYR A 17 11.01 -2.90 -5.16
CA TYR A 17 11.50 -1.80 -4.33
C TYR A 17 11.28 -2.09 -2.85
N LEU A 18 10.08 -2.52 -2.44
CA LEU A 18 9.76 -2.87 -1.06
C LEU A 18 10.66 -4.01 -0.52
N CYS A 19 10.88 -5.06 -1.31
CA CYS A 19 11.75 -6.17 -0.94
C CYS A 19 13.22 -5.75 -0.72
N ASN A 20 13.63 -4.61 -1.27
CA ASN A 20 15.01 -4.12 -1.19
C ASN A 20 15.20 -2.97 -0.19
N GLN A 21 14.21 -2.71 0.65
CA GLN A 21 14.33 -1.70 1.71
C GLN A 21 14.81 -2.35 3.01
N TYR A 22 15.89 -1.82 3.55
CA TYR A 22 16.52 -2.33 4.76
C TYR A 22 16.82 -1.21 5.73
N ILE A 23 16.89 -1.55 6.99
CA ILE A 23 17.33 -0.69 8.08
C ILE A 23 18.52 -1.35 8.80
N LEU A 24 19.44 -0.55 9.30
CA LEU A 24 20.53 -1.03 10.14
C LEU A 24 20.14 -0.86 11.62
N ILE A 25 20.14 -1.96 12.36
CA ILE A 25 19.84 -1.98 13.79
C ILE A 25 20.98 -2.72 14.48
N ASN A 26 21.75 -2.01 15.31
CA ASN A 26 22.92 -2.59 15.98
C ASN A 26 23.86 -3.34 15.01
N ASP A 27 24.17 -2.69 13.90
CA ASP A 27 25.03 -3.20 12.79
C ASP A 27 24.45 -4.43 12.06
N LYS A 28 23.22 -4.83 12.34
CA LYS A 28 22.51 -5.86 11.60
C LYS A 28 21.58 -5.23 10.57
N LYS A 29 21.64 -5.79 9.37
CA LYS A 29 20.74 -5.41 8.27
C LYS A 29 19.44 -6.17 8.41
N GLU A 30 18.36 -5.45 8.70
CA GLU A 30 17.01 -5.99 8.85
C GLU A 30 16.11 -5.47 7.73
N GLN A 31 15.20 -6.30 7.24
CA GLN A 31 14.24 -5.87 6.23
C GLN A 31 13.23 -4.88 6.84
N LEU A 32 13.02 -3.74 6.19
CA LEU A 32 12.14 -2.71 6.69
C LEU A 32 10.67 -3.14 6.66
N TYR A 33 10.22 -3.74 5.56
CA TYR A 33 8.84 -4.20 5.40
C TYR A 33 8.73 -5.68 5.75
N ALA A 34 7.95 -5.98 6.80
CA ALA A 34 7.74 -7.35 7.27
C ALA A 34 6.75 -8.13 6.40
N GLY A 35 5.87 -7.44 5.70
CA GLY A 35 4.87 -8.05 4.85
C GLY A 35 3.76 -7.07 4.48
N VAL A 36 2.75 -7.59 3.80
CA VAL A 36 1.63 -6.81 3.26
C VAL A 36 0.31 -7.38 3.77
N PHE A 37 -0.55 -6.53 4.30
CA PHE A 37 -1.97 -6.81 4.45
C PHE A 37 -2.72 -6.31 3.22
N GLY A 38 -3.55 -7.15 2.59
CA GLY A 38 -4.20 -6.78 1.35
C GLY A 38 -5.67 -7.17 1.23
N ILE A 39 -6.47 -6.21 0.73
CA ILE A 39 -7.78 -6.45 0.11
C ILE A 39 -7.73 -5.78 -1.26
N PHE A 40 -7.34 -6.52 -2.28
CA PHE A 40 -6.91 -5.94 -3.56
C PHE A 40 -8.03 -5.31 -4.38
N GLY A 41 -9.26 -5.85 -4.31
CA GLY A 41 -10.34 -5.46 -5.21
C GLY A 41 -10.06 -5.86 -6.66
N HIS A 42 -10.98 -5.50 -7.55
CA HIS A 42 -10.98 -5.95 -8.95
C HIS A 42 -9.76 -5.48 -9.78
N GLY A 43 -9.20 -4.30 -9.51
CA GLY A 43 -8.08 -3.75 -10.29
C GLY A 43 -6.72 -4.29 -9.85
N ASN A 44 -6.50 -4.41 -8.57
CA ASN A 44 -5.19 -4.75 -8.01
C ASN A 44 -4.92 -6.26 -7.92
N VAL A 45 -5.93 -7.12 -8.14
CA VAL A 45 -5.75 -8.59 -8.15
C VAL A 45 -4.79 -9.01 -9.25
N THR A 46 -4.98 -8.51 -10.47
CA THR A 46 -4.16 -8.85 -11.64
C THR A 46 -2.89 -8.01 -11.79
N CYS A 47 -2.61 -7.14 -10.84
CA CYS A 47 -1.43 -6.27 -10.85
C CYS A 47 -0.59 -6.47 -9.59
N LEU A 48 -1.06 -5.88 -8.48
CA LEU A 48 -0.29 -5.87 -7.23
C LEU A 48 -0.28 -7.26 -6.57
N ALA A 49 -1.41 -7.98 -6.54
CA ALA A 49 -1.46 -9.29 -5.93
C ALA A 49 -0.58 -10.32 -6.67
N GLU A 50 -0.60 -10.31 -8.00
CA GLU A 50 0.30 -11.17 -8.80
C GLU A 50 1.78 -10.84 -8.56
N ALA A 51 2.13 -9.55 -8.45
CA ALA A 51 3.50 -9.15 -8.17
C ALA A 51 3.95 -9.58 -6.77
N LEU A 52 3.06 -9.51 -5.77
CA LEU A 52 3.31 -9.98 -4.41
C LEU A 52 3.45 -11.50 -4.33
N GLU A 53 2.63 -12.26 -5.08
CA GLU A 53 2.75 -13.72 -5.13
C GLU A 53 4.14 -14.17 -5.63
N GLN A 54 4.75 -13.43 -6.56
CA GLN A 54 6.08 -13.72 -7.07
C GLN A 54 7.19 -13.59 -6.02
N VAL A 55 6.94 -12.86 -4.93
CA VAL A 55 7.93 -12.57 -3.87
C VAL A 55 7.46 -13.01 -2.49
N LYS A 56 6.48 -13.88 -2.40
CA LYS A 56 5.82 -14.29 -1.14
C LYS A 56 6.78 -14.81 -0.07
N ASP A 57 7.90 -15.40 -0.47
CA ASP A 57 8.91 -15.92 0.46
C ASP A 57 9.76 -14.79 1.08
N THR A 58 9.84 -13.64 0.42
CA THR A 58 10.60 -12.46 0.90
C THR A 58 9.69 -11.41 1.54
N LEU A 59 8.51 -11.19 0.94
CA LEU A 59 7.52 -10.21 1.40
C LEU A 59 6.15 -10.89 1.48
N PRO A 60 5.87 -11.63 2.57
CA PRO A 60 4.64 -12.38 2.70
C PRO A 60 3.41 -11.47 2.72
N THR A 61 2.32 -11.98 2.18
CA THR A 61 1.05 -11.25 2.06
C THR A 61 -0.06 -12.00 2.81
N TRP A 62 -0.82 -11.28 3.60
CA TRP A 62 -1.99 -11.78 4.31
C TRP A 62 -3.24 -11.06 3.84
N ARG A 63 -4.27 -11.82 3.55
CA ARG A 63 -5.58 -11.28 3.22
C ARG A 63 -6.30 -10.86 4.51
N GLY A 64 -6.74 -9.60 4.57
CA GLY A 64 -7.64 -9.11 5.60
C GLY A 64 -9.10 -9.20 5.20
N GLN A 65 -9.99 -8.86 6.13
CA GLN A 65 -11.43 -8.81 5.91
C GLN A 65 -11.99 -7.38 6.02
N ASN A 66 -11.19 -6.44 6.52
CA ASN A 66 -11.55 -5.05 6.68
C ASN A 66 -10.28 -4.18 6.59
N GLU A 67 -10.30 -3.15 5.76
CA GLU A 67 -9.13 -2.32 5.47
C GLU A 67 -8.68 -1.51 6.68
N GLN A 68 -9.61 -0.95 7.44
CA GLN A 68 -9.27 -0.23 8.68
C GLN A 68 -8.58 -1.14 9.68
N SER A 69 -9.12 -2.34 9.88
CA SER A 69 -8.54 -3.31 10.81
C SER A 69 -7.15 -3.77 10.39
N MET A 70 -6.91 -3.97 9.08
CA MET A 70 -5.58 -4.29 8.56
C MET A 70 -4.57 -3.18 8.83
N ALA A 71 -4.95 -1.94 8.55
CA ALA A 71 -4.11 -0.77 8.79
C ALA A 71 -3.81 -0.59 10.28
N LEU A 72 -4.82 -0.78 11.15
CA LEU A 72 -4.63 -0.77 12.61
C LEU A 72 -3.70 -1.91 13.09
N ALA A 73 -3.82 -3.10 12.52
CA ALA A 73 -2.90 -4.21 12.82
C ALA A 73 -1.46 -3.87 12.39
N GLY A 74 -1.28 -3.22 11.24
CA GLY A 74 0.01 -2.71 10.79
C GLY A 74 0.63 -1.69 11.75
N ILE A 75 -0.19 -0.78 12.29
CA ILE A 75 0.24 0.18 13.31
C ILE A 75 0.66 -0.54 14.60
N ALA A 76 -0.14 -1.50 15.05
CA ALA A 76 0.18 -2.29 16.24
C ALA A 76 1.48 -3.07 16.08
N TYR A 77 1.71 -3.65 14.89
CA TYR A 77 2.96 -4.31 14.55
C TYR A 77 4.15 -3.34 14.63
N SER A 78 4.07 -2.19 13.98
CA SER A 78 5.10 -1.16 14.01
C SER A 78 5.43 -0.71 15.44
N LYS A 79 4.39 -0.54 16.27
CA LYS A 79 4.55 -0.21 17.69
C LYS A 79 5.28 -1.33 18.46
N SER A 80 4.90 -2.59 18.22
CA SER A 80 5.54 -3.75 18.89
C SER A 80 7.01 -3.93 18.49
N LYS A 81 7.35 -3.49 17.27
CA LYS A 81 8.73 -3.48 16.73
C LYS A 81 9.51 -2.20 17.05
N LEU A 82 9.01 -1.35 17.92
CA LEU A 82 9.64 -0.08 18.29
C LEU A 82 9.94 0.82 17.08
N ARG A 83 9.08 0.78 16.07
CA ARG A 83 9.19 1.48 14.76
C ARG A 83 10.35 1.01 13.87
N GLN A 84 11.01 -0.07 14.21
CA GLN A 84 12.17 -0.60 13.48
C GLN A 84 11.76 -1.46 12.27
N GLN A 85 10.52 -1.94 12.24
CA GLN A 85 9.96 -2.70 11.15
C GLN A 85 8.49 -2.35 10.99
N ILE A 86 8.00 -2.30 9.76
CA ILE A 86 6.65 -1.84 9.46
C ILE A 86 5.91 -2.81 8.53
N MET A 87 4.61 -2.71 8.55
CA MET A 87 3.74 -3.42 7.60
C MET A 87 3.29 -2.48 6.49
N VAL A 88 2.97 -3.07 5.36
CA VAL A 88 2.24 -2.41 4.27
C VAL A 88 0.76 -2.78 4.38
N ALA A 89 -0.14 -1.84 4.15
CA ALA A 89 -1.56 -2.08 3.98
C ALA A 89 -1.99 -1.63 2.58
N THR A 90 -2.67 -2.50 1.84
CA THR A 90 -3.19 -2.15 0.52
C THR A 90 -4.66 -2.46 0.38
N SER A 91 -5.37 -1.60 -0.35
CA SER A 91 -6.80 -1.71 -0.58
C SER A 91 -7.19 -1.51 -2.04
N SER A 92 -8.44 -1.80 -2.34
CA SER A 92 -9.08 -1.35 -3.57
C SER A 92 -9.25 0.17 -3.58
N ILE A 93 -9.72 0.70 -4.71
CA ILE A 93 -10.09 2.12 -4.87
C ILE A 93 -11.35 2.47 -4.05
N GLY A 94 -11.64 3.76 -3.95
CA GLY A 94 -12.88 4.28 -3.40
C GLY A 94 -13.09 3.92 -1.92
N PRO A 95 -14.16 3.19 -1.57
CA PRO A 95 -14.49 2.87 -0.19
C PRO A 95 -13.43 2.04 0.52
N GLY A 96 -12.69 1.17 -0.18
CA GLY A 96 -11.57 0.44 0.40
C GLY A 96 -10.44 1.38 0.84
N ALA A 97 -10.09 2.36 0.01
CA ALA A 97 -9.10 3.38 0.33
C ALA A 97 -9.57 4.26 1.52
N THR A 98 -10.78 4.80 1.45
CA THR A 98 -11.30 5.69 2.51
C THR A 98 -11.48 4.98 3.85
N ASN A 99 -11.70 3.67 3.86
CA ASN A 99 -11.80 2.89 5.09
C ASN A 99 -10.48 2.84 5.89
N MET A 100 -9.35 3.21 5.30
CA MET A 100 -8.05 3.30 6.00
C MET A 100 -7.77 4.68 6.61
N LEU A 101 -8.61 5.68 6.40
CA LEU A 101 -8.37 7.06 6.85
C LEU A 101 -8.23 7.18 8.37
N THR A 102 -9.10 6.53 9.14
CA THR A 102 -9.03 6.55 10.61
C THR A 102 -7.70 5.97 11.11
N ALA A 103 -7.25 4.89 10.51
CA ALA A 103 -5.97 4.30 10.85
C ALA A 103 -4.79 5.22 10.45
N SER A 104 -4.90 5.91 9.30
CA SER A 104 -3.90 6.89 8.88
C SER A 104 -3.79 8.05 9.87
N ALA A 105 -4.92 8.59 10.30
CA ALA A 105 -4.96 9.65 11.32
C ALA A 105 -4.35 9.18 12.65
N LEU A 106 -4.64 7.95 13.07
CA LEU A 106 -4.05 7.36 14.27
C LEU A 106 -2.53 7.20 14.13
N ALA A 107 -2.06 6.70 12.99
CA ALA A 107 -0.63 6.55 12.71
C ALA A 107 0.08 7.91 12.76
N HIS A 108 -0.49 8.92 12.10
CA HIS A 108 0.03 10.29 12.09
C HIS A 108 0.11 10.87 13.52
N ALA A 109 -1.00 10.84 14.25
CA ALA A 109 -1.08 11.41 15.60
C ALA A 109 -0.08 10.76 16.58
N ASN A 110 0.17 9.46 16.43
CA ASN A 110 1.09 8.71 17.28
C ASN A 110 2.51 8.59 16.71
N ARG A 111 2.77 9.18 15.54
CA ARG A 111 4.07 9.09 14.83
C ARG A 111 4.52 7.64 14.65
N LEU A 112 3.60 6.77 14.25
CA LEU A 112 3.85 5.35 13.98
C LEU A 112 3.93 5.14 12.47
N PRO A 113 5.01 4.55 11.95
CA PRO A 113 5.15 4.33 10.52
C PRO A 113 4.20 3.24 10.04
N LEU A 114 3.52 3.53 8.93
CA LEU A 114 2.66 2.62 8.18
C LEU A 114 2.77 3.01 6.71
N LEU A 115 3.00 2.06 5.83
CA LEU A 115 2.89 2.31 4.39
C LEU A 115 1.51 1.89 3.90
N ILE A 116 0.77 2.83 3.33
CA ILE A 116 -0.51 2.57 2.68
C ILE A 116 -0.33 2.65 1.17
N ILE A 117 -0.79 1.63 0.48
CA ILE A 117 -0.88 1.59 -0.99
C ILE A 117 -2.36 1.47 -1.33
N SER A 118 -2.99 2.59 -1.63
CA SER A 118 -4.39 2.59 -2.02
C SER A 118 -4.54 2.55 -3.54
N GLY A 119 -5.55 1.85 -4.02
CA GLY A 119 -5.94 1.91 -5.42
C GLY A 119 -6.44 3.29 -5.81
N ASP A 120 -6.36 3.61 -7.10
CA ASP A 120 -6.89 4.83 -7.68
C ASP A 120 -7.35 4.58 -9.11
N VAL A 121 -7.79 5.65 -9.79
CA VAL A 121 -8.24 5.63 -11.17
C VAL A 121 -7.10 5.58 -12.18
N PHE A 122 -7.46 5.56 -13.46
CA PHE A 122 -6.50 5.53 -14.56
C PHE A 122 -5.56 6.76 -14.55
N ALA A 123 -4.27 6.49 -14.73
CA ALA A 123 -3.26 7.54 -14.84
C ALA A 123 -3.33 8.34 -16.15
N ASN A 124 -3.96 7.78 -17.19
CA ASN A 124 -3.88 8.26 -18.56
C ASN A 124 -5.20 8.79 -19.14
N ARG A 125 -6.29 8.71 -18.41
CA ARG A 125 -7.61 9.20 -18.86
C ARG A 125 -8.52 9.58 -17.69
N ARG A 126 -9.53 10.39 -17.97
CA ARG A 126 -10.59 10.68 -17.01
C ARG A 126 -11.40 9.43 -16.70
N PRO A 127 -11.83 9.25 -15.44
CA PRO A 127 -12.82 8.24 -15.09
C PRO A 127 -14.15 8.51 -15.79
N ASP A 128 -14.81 7.45 -16.30
CA ASP A 128 -16.10 7.58 -16.99
C ASP A 128 -16.81 6.22 -17.05
N PRO A 129 -17.71 5.93 -16.18
CA PRO A 129 -17.52 5.83 -14.75
C PRO A 129 -16.52 4.72 -14.40
N VAL A 130 -16.01 4.69 -13.18
CA VAL A 130 -15.12 3.62 -12.70
C VAL A 130 -15.78 2.89 -11.55
N LEU A 131 -15.76 1.56 -11.60
CA LEU A 131 -16.33 0.71 -10.55
C LEU A 131 -15.73 1.04 -9.19
N GLN A 132 -16.59 1.27 -8.21
CA GLN A 132 -16.25 1.60 -6.82
C GLN A 132 -15.56 2.95 -6.59
N GLN A 133 -15.32 3.74 -7.63
CA GLN A 133 -14.72 5.05 -7.44
C GLN A 133 -15.75 6.06 -6.91
N LEU A 134 -15.28 6.93 -6.01
CA LEU A 134 -16.02 8.12 -5.61
C LEU A 134 -15.72 9.23 -6.63
N GLU A 135 -16.63 9.41 -7.56
CA GLU A 135 -16.46 10.35 -8.67
C GLU A 135 -16.96 11.75 -8.32
N HIS A 136 -16.22 12.74 -8.75
CA HIS A 136 -16.59 14.14 -8.58
C HIS A 136 -16.98 14.72 -9.95
N PHE A 137 -18.28 14.87 -10.21
CA PHE A 137 -18.79 15.28 -11.53
C PHE A 137 -18.23 16.61 -12.03
N ASN A 138 -18.04 17.56 -11.12
CA ASN A 138 -17.55 18.90 -11.46
C ASN A 138 -16.02 18.99 -11.52
N ASN A 139 -15.30 18.04 -10.92
CA ASN A 139 -13.83 18.02 -10.94
C ASN A 139 -13.29 16.58 -10.98
N PRO A 140 -13.07 16.05 -12.19
CA PRO A 140 -12.65 14.66 -12.37
C PRO A 140 -11.21 14.37 -11.89
N THR A 141 -10.49 15.37 -11.41
CA THR A 141 -9.15 15.20 -10.83
C THR A 141 -9.19 14.92 -9.33
N ILE A 142 -10.33 15.12 -8.68
CA ILE A 142 -10.53 14.77 -7.27
C ILE A 142 -10.88 13.29 -7.18
N THR A 143 -10.13 12.56 -6.36
CA THR A 143 -10.36 11.14 -6.10
C THR A 143 -10.56 10.88 -4.61
N ALA A 144 -11.00 9.67 -4.25
CA ALA A 144 -11.11 9.26 -2.85
C ALA A 144 -9.77 9.41 -2.09
N ASN A 145 -8.65 9.28 -2.78
CA ASN A 145 -7.33 9.41 -2.19
C ASN A 145 -6.96 10.84 -1.76
N ASP A 146 -7.66 11.86 -2.26
CA ASP A 146 -7.47 13.24 -1.78
C ASP A 146 -7.83 13.40 -0.30
N ALA A 147 -8.65 12.52 0.25
CA ALA A 147 -8.99 12.53 1.67
C ALA A 147 -7.76 12.29 2.57
N PHE A 148 -6.75 11.58 2.09
CA PHE A 148 -5.50 11.35 2.84
C PHE A 148 -4.66 12.62 3.02
N LYS A 149 -4.93 13.70 2.28
CA LYS A 149 -4.24 14.99 2.47
C LYS A 149 -4.53 15.63 3.81
N ALA A 150 -5.60 15.22 4.47
CA ALA A 150 -6.02 15.78 5.75
C ALA A 150 -5.48 15.01 6.97
N VAL A 151 -4.80 13.87 6.76
CA VAL A 151 -4.35 12.97 7.83
C VAL A 151 -2.90 12.55 7.69
#